data_79e67c577f0f041c35f2fde58624076a
#
_entry.id   79e67c577f0f041c35f2fde58624076a
#
_cell.length_a   1.000
_cell.length_b   1.000
_cell.length_c   1.000
_cell.angle_alpha   90.00
_cell.angle_beta   90.00
_cell.angle_gamma   90.00
#
_symmetry.space_group_name_H-M   'P 1'
#
loop_
_entity.id
_entity.type
_entity.pdbx_description
1 polymer ?
#
loop_
_entity_poly.entity_id
_entity_poly.type
_entity_poly.pdbx_seq_one_letter_code
_entity_poly.pdbx_strand_id
1 'polypeptide(L)'
;MKIVSSTSVMALVTAAMVISPSVTLAASHSKNLASDDFVGISFWLISMALVAATAFFFLETQRVSAKWKTSLTVSGLVTLVAAVHYFYMRDVWVETGATPTVYRYIDWLITVPLLMVEFYLILRAIGQASAGIFWRLMIGTLVMLVGGYAGEVGYIDVWPAFIIGMAGWAFILYEIFLGEAGKMSANHAPESVKSAFSTMRWIVTIGWAIYPLGYFYGYLASGDPAAAAETLNIIYNLADVLNKIAFGVIIWNVAVTESEATS
;
A
#
# COMPACT_ATOMS: atom_id res chain seq x y z
N MET A 1 20.68 -9.99 14.94
CA MET A 1 19.32 -10.41 14.56
C MET A 1 19.38 -11.01 13.16
N LYS A 2 18.99 -12.29 12.96
CA LYS A 2 19.14 -12.97 11.66
C LYS A 2 18.12 -12.39 10.67
N ILE A 3 18.63 -11.87 9.55
CA ILE A 3 17.84 -11.36 8.42
C ILE A 3 17.01 -12.53 7.87
N VAL A 4 15.68 -12.37 7.85
CA VAL A 4 14.79 -13.32 7.16
C VAL A 4 15.15 -13.28 5.68
N SER A 5 15.56 -14.43 5.12
CA SER A 5 16.04 -14.52 3.74
C SER A 5 14.91 -14.18 2.76
N SER A 6 15.26 -13.53 1.66
CA SER A 6 14.32 -13.12 0.59
C SER A 6 13.48 -14.27 0.01
N THR A 7 13.94 -15.50 0.17
CA THR A 7 13.24 -16.73 -0.23
C THR A 7 11.94 -16.98 0.57
N SER A 8 11.88 -16.56 1.83
CA SER A 8 10.69 -16.78 2.67
C SER A 8 9.53 -15.85 2.34
N VAL A 9 9.84 -14.64 1.86
CA VAL A 9 8.80 -13.65 1.46
C VAL A 9 8.17 -14.06 0.11
N MET A 10 8.98 -14.60 -0.81
CA MET A 10 8.48 -15.08 -2.10
C MET A 10 7.57 -16.32 -1.95
N ALA A 11 7.85 -17.19 -0.99
CA ALA A 11 7.01 -18.36 -0.71
C ALA A 11 5.62 -18.00 -0.15
N LEU A 12 5.53 -16.91 0.62
CA LEU A 12 4.24 -16.42 1.16
C LEU A 12 3.36 -15.79 0.06
N VAL A 13 3.96 -15.11 -0.92
CA VAL A 13 3.22 -14.53 -2.05
C VAL A 13 2.74 -15.61 -3.02
N THR A 14 3.52 -16.67 -3.21
CA THR A 14 3.15 -17.80 -4.10
C THR A 14 2.07 -18.69 -3.48
N ALA A 15 2.03 -18.84 -2.16
CA ALA A 15 1.00 -19.61 -1.47
C ALA A 15 -0.39 -18.95 -1.50
N ALA A 16 -0.46 -17.62 -1.67
CA ALA A 16 -1.74 -16.90 -1.79
C ALA A 16 -2.41 -17.08 -3.16
N MET A 17 -1.71 -17.60 -4.17
CA MET A 17 -2.24 -17.74 -5.54
C MET A 17 -2.92 -19.08 -5.85
N VAL A 18 -3.03 -20.00 -4.90
CA VAL A 18 -3.59 -21.34 -5.13
C VAL A 18 -4.83 -21.60 -4.25
N ILE A 19 -5.78 -20.66 -4.26
CA ILE A 19 -7.12 -20.96 -3.73
C ILE A 19 -8.09 -20.93 -4.92
N SER A 20 -8.44 -22.11 -5.43
CA SER A 20 -9.47 -22.26 -6.46
C SER A 20 -10.84 -21.91 -5.89
N PRO A 21 -11.60 -20.99 -6.48
CA PRO A 21 -12.98 -20.75 -6.07
C PRO A 21 -13.91 -21.72 -6.80
N SER A 22 -14.47 -22.65 -6.08
CA SER A 22 -15.64 -23.37 -6.54
C SER A 22 -16.68 -23.27 -5.44
N VAL A 23 -17.57 -22.30 -5.52
CA VAL A 23 -19.00 -22.39 -5.18
C VAL A 23 -19.63 -21.02 -5.40
N THR A 24 -20.31 -20.85 -6.51
CA THR A 24 -21.24 -19.74 -6.73
C THR A 24 -22.57 -20.09 -6.08
N LEU A 25 -22.80 -19.64 -4.90
CA LEU A 25 -24.14 -19.46 -4.33
C LEU A 25 -24.22 -18.00 -3.87
N ALA A 26 -25.23 -17.29 -4.32
CA ALA A 26 -25.57 -15.99 -3.78
C ALA A 26 -25.89 -16.14 -2.28
N ALA A 27 -24.87 -16.18 -1.46
CA ALA A 27 -25.00 -16.14 -0.03
C ALA A 27 -25.50 -14.73 0.31
N SER A 28 -26.65 -14.61 0.94
CA SER A 28 -27.04 -13.40 1.63
C SER A 28 -25.92 -13.07 2.62
N HIS A 29 -25.11 -12.07 2.33
CA HIS A 29 -23.99 -11.70 3.17
C HIS A 29 -24.55 -11.27 4.53
N SER A 30 -24.42 -12.12 5.51
CA SER A 30 -24.87 -11.86 6.88
C SER A 30 -24.09 -10.69 7.47
N LYS A 31 -24.75 -9.80 8.22
CA LYS A 31 -24.07 -8.78 9.03
C LYS A 31 -23.12 -9.39 10.06
N ASN A 32 -23.33 -10.67 10.42
CA ASN A 32 -22.44 -11.45 11.26
C ASN A 32 -21.38 -12.13 10.40
N LEU A 33 -20.16 -12.14 10.90
CA LEU A 33 -19.03 -12.79 10.24
C LEU A 33 -19.24 -14.30 10.22
N ALA A 34 -19.38 -14.88 9.02
CA ALA A 34 -19.47 -16.32 8.84
C ALA A 34 -18.07 -16.91 8.62
N SER A 35 -17.87 -18.16 9.04
CA SER A 35 -16.56 -18.83 8.96
C SER A 35 -16.11 -19.13 7.53
N ASP A 36 -17.01 -19.10 6.58
CA ASP A 36 -16.81 -19.31 5.13
C ASP A 36 -16.80 -18.01 4.31
N ASP A 37 -17.09 -16.86 4.93
CA ASP A 37 -16.94 -15.54 4.30
C ASP A 37 -15.49 -15.06 4.39
N PHE A 38 -14.60 -15.61 3.56
CA PHE A 38 -13.18 -15.26 3.57
C PHE A 38 -12.93 -13.78 3.22
N VAL A 39 -13.76 -13.15 2.40
CA VAL A 39 -13.66 -11.75 2.06
C VAL A 39 -14.02 -10.87 3.26
N GLY A 40 -15.15 -11.14 3.91
CA GLY A 40 -15.57 -10.44 5.12
C GLY A 40 -14.57 -10.63 6.26
N ILE A 41 -14.02 -11.85 6.44
CA ILE A 41 -12.94 -12.13 7.39
C ILE A 41 -11.70 -11.30 7.06
N SER A 42 -11.30 -11.23 5.79
CA SER A 42 -10.13 -10.44 5.39
C SER A 42 -10.31 -8.95 5.68
N PHE A 43 -11.46 -8.37 5.39
CA PHE A 43 -11.76 -6.97 5.74
C PHE A 43 -11.66 -6.73 7.23
N TRP A 44 -12.22 -7.62 8.06
CA TRP A 44 -12.19 -7.46 9.51
C TRP A 44 -10.79 -7.61 10.10
N LEU A 45 -10.07 -8.64 9.69
CA LEU A 45 -8.70 -8.89 10.14
C LEU A 45 -7.79 -7.69 9.83
N ILE A 46 -7.90 -7.17 8.61
CA ILE A 46 -7.08 -6.04 8.15
C ILE A 46 -7.47 -4.76 8.88
N SER A 47 -8.75 -4.49 9.10
CA SER A 47 -9.20 -3.37 9.91
C SER A 47 -8.53 -3.37 11.27
N MET A 48 -8.54 -4.50 11.97
CA MET A 48 -7.93 -4.63 13.29
C MET A 48 -6.42 -4.52 13.26
N ALA A 49 -5.76 -5.09 12.26
CA ALA A 49 -4.31 -4.96 12.07
C ALA A 49 -3.90 -3.50 11.83
N LEU A 50 -4.66 -2.76 11.03
CA LEU A 50 -4.43 -1.34 10.76
C LEU A 50 -4.67 -0.47 12.00
N VAL A 51 -5.71 -0.75 12.81
CA VAL A 51 -5.95 -0.06 14.09
C VAL A 51 -4.78 -0.30 15.05
N ALA A 52 -4.33 -1.54 15.18
CA ALA A 52 -3.18 -1.87 16.03
C ALA A 52 -1.90 -1.18 15.55
N ALA A 53 -1.63 -1.18 14.24
CA ALA A 53 -0.48 -0.48 13.66
C ALA A 53 -0.55 1.04 13.88
N THR A 54 -1.75 1.62 13.77
CA THR A 54 -1.98 3.05 14.05
C THR A 54 -1.58 3.40 15.48
N ALA A 55 -2.10 2.63 16.45
CA ALA A 55 -1.76 2.84 17.86
C ALA A 55 -0.25 2.69 18.10
N PHE A 56 0.36 1.65 17.51
CA PHE A 56 1.80 1.40 17.60
C PHE A 56 2.60 2.60 17.07
N PHE A 57 2.35 3.06 15.85
CA PHE A 57 3.13 4.16 15.25
C PHE A 57 2.99 5.47 16.02
N PHE A 58 1.78 5.81 16.49
CA PHE A 58 1.60 7.03 17.29
C PHE A 58 2.27 6.95 18.67
N LEU A 59 2.26 5.80 19.34
CA LEU A 59 2.97 5.62 20.61
C LEU A 59 4.49 5.68 20.40
N GLU A 60 5.02 5.07 19.35
CA GLU A 60 6.44 5.06 19.04
C GLU A 60 7.01 6.43 18.63
N THR A 61 6.16 7.41 18.27
CA THR A 61 6.62 8.80 18.09
C THR A 61 7.27 9.38 19.33
N GLN A 62 6.95 8.85 20.53
CA GLN A 62 7.54 9.31 21.80
C GLN A 62 8.99 8.83 21.97
N ARG A 63 9.38 7.74 21.28
CA ARG A 63 10.67 7.06 21.46
C ARG A 63 11.75 7.50 20.48
N VAL A 64 11.37 8.27 19.46
CA VAL A 64 12.29 8.68 18.40
C VAL A 64 12.68 10.14 18.51
N SER A 65 13.84 10.50 17.97
CA SER A 65 14.32 11.87 17.91
C SER A 65 13.41 12.75 17.05
N ALA A 66 13.45 14.07 17.29
CA ALA A 66 12.54 15.04 16.69
C ALA A 66 12.50 14.95 15.13
N LYS A 67 13.62 14.65 14.49
CA LYS A 67 13.73 14.55 13.02
C LYS A 67 12.87 13.42 12.42
N TRP A 68 12.54 12.38 13.21
CA TRP A 68 11.77 11.21 12.76
C TRP A 68 10.30 11.23 13.15
N LYS A 69 9.89 12.12 14.06
CA LYS A 69 8.50 12.15 14.58
C LYS A 69 7.47 12.34 13.47
N THR A 70 7.75 13.21 12.51
CA THR A 70 6.84 13.44 11.38
C THR A 70 6.64 12.17 10.54
N SER A 71 7.71 11.40 10.26
CA SER A 71 7.61 10.15 9.52
C SER A 71 6.72 9.15 10.24
N LEU A 72 6.93 8.89 11.53
CA LEU A 72 6.06 7.98 12.29
C LEU A 72 4.62 8.48 12.40
N THR A 73 4.43 9.81 12.47
CA THR A 73 3.07 10.38 12.43
C THR A 73 2.41 10.09 11.08
N VAL A 74 3.13 10.21 9.97
CA VAL A 74 2.60 9.90 8.63
C VAL A 74 2.28 8.41 8.52
N SER A 75 3.15 7.51 8.99
CA SER A 75 2.86 6.06 9.04
C SER A 75 1.58 5.75 9.83
N GLY A 76 1.41 6.42 10.98
CA GLY A 76 0.17 6.33 11.78
C GLY A 76 -1.06 6.85 11.04
N LEU A 77 -0.94 7.95 10.29
CA LEU A 77 -2.04 8.49 9.48
C LEU A 77 -2.41 7.58 8.32
N VAL A 78 -1.43 6.98 7.63
CA VAL A 78 -1.68 5.99 6.56
C VAL A 78 -2.52 4.83 7.09
N THR A 79 -2.11 4.25 8.22
CA THR A 79 -2.83 3.11 8.80
C THR A 79 -4.18 3.51 9.39
N LEU A 80 -4.32 4.70 9.98
CA LEU A 80 -5.59 5.22 10.51
C LEU A 80 -6.63 5.43 9.40
N VAL A 81 -6.24 6.13 8.33
CA VAL A 81 -7.15 6.41 7.21
C VAL A 81 -7.59 5.10 6.58
N ALA A 82 -6.65 4.17 6.34
CA ALA A 82 -6.98 2.86 5.81
C ALA A 82 -7.91 2.07 6.75
N ALA A 83 -7.65 2.05 8.06
CA ALA A 83 -8.51 1.35 9.02
C ALA A 83 -9.96 1.82 8.95
N VAL A 84 -10.19 3.13 8.93
CA VAL A 84 -11.53 3.71 8.81
C VAL A 84 -12.21 3.29 7.50
N HIS A 85 -11.50 3.39 6.36
CA HIS A 85 -12.07 2.99 5.06
C HIS A 85 -12.37 1.49 5.00
N TYR A 86 -11.57 0.64 5.61
CA TYR A 86 -11.79 -0.80 5.64
C TYR A 86 -13.08 -1.20 6.36
N PHE A 87 -13.51 -0.47 7.40
CA PHE A 87 -14.82 -0.66 8.00
C PHE A 87 -15.95 -0.37 7.01
N TYR A 88 -15.89 0.75 6.29
CA TYR A 88 -16.90 1.08 5.28
C TYR A 88 -16.86 0.14 4.07
N MET A 89 -15.67 -0.26 3.62
CA MET A 89 -15.52 -1.23 2.53
C MET A 89 -16.12 -2.58 2.88
N ARG A 90 -15.96 -3.04 4.13
CA ARG A 90 -16.61 -4.25 4.63
C ARG A 90 -18.13 -4.12 4.57
N ASP A 91 -18.68 -3.00 4.99
CA ASP A 91 -20.14 -2.81 4.96
C ASP A 91 -20.69 -2.88 3.54
N VAL A 92 -20.02 -2.27 2.57
CA VAL A 92 -20.36 -2.41 1.13
C VAL A 92 -20.33 -3.87 0.70
N TRP A 93 -19.28 -4.62 1.04
CA TRP A 93 -19.21 -6.06 0.73
C TRP A 93 -20.37 -6.85 1.33
N VAL A 94 -20.65 -6.65 2.62
CA VAL A 94 -21.74 -7.35 3.33
C VAL A 94 -23.12 -7.04 2.76
N GLU A 95 -23.31 -5.79 2.29
CA GLU A 95 -24.62 -5.37 1.76
C GLU A 95 -24.82 -5.76 0.29
N THR A 96 -23.75 -5.77 -0.51
CA THR A 96 -23.88 -5.84 -1.97
C THR A 96 -23.14 -7.03 -2.62
N GLY A 97 -22.17 -7.63 -1.95
CA GLY A 97 -21.24 -8.61 -2.54
C GLY A 97 -20.32 -8.03 -3.61
N ALA A 98 -20.30 -6.70 -3.78
CA ALA A 98 -19.53 -6.03 -4.81
C ALA A 98 -18.20 -5.46 -4.26
N THR A 99 -17.26 -5.21 -5.17
CA THR A 99 -16.02 -4.52 -4.84
C THR A 99 -16.31 -3.07 -4.44
N PRO A 100 -15.82 -2.60 -3.27
CA PRO A 100 -16.05 -1.24 -2.78
C PRO A 100 -15.13 -0.21 -3.46
N THR A 101 -15.12 -0.16 -4.79
CA THR A 101 -14.16 0.59 -5.61
C THR A 101 -14.03 2.06 -5.20
N VAL A 102 -15.15 2.76 -4.98
CA VAL A 102 -15.11 4.19 -4.63
C VAL A 102 -14.39 4.43 -3.30
N TYR A 103 -14.75 3.67 -2.25
CA TYR A 103 -14.09 3.81 -0.94
C TYR A 103 -12.62 3.41 -1.00
N ARG A 104 -12.26 2.41 -1.79
CA ARG A 104 -10.89 1.96 -1.97
C ARG A 104 -10.04 3.05 -2.64
N TYR A 105 -10.55 3.71 -3.67
CA TYR A 105 -9.83 4.82 -4.31
C TYR A 105 -9.77 6.09 -3.46
N ILE A 106 -10.79 6.38 -2.63
CA ILE A 106 -10.70 7.47 -1.66
C ILE A 106 -9.58 7.18 -0.64
N ASP A 107 -9.51 5.94 -0.12
CA ASP A 107 -8.39 5.51 0.74
C ASP A 107 -7.05 5.70 0.04
N TRP A 108 -6.89 5.16 -1.17
CA TRP A 108 -5.63 5.24 -1.91
C TRP A 108 -5.24 6.67 -2.28
N LEU A 109 -6.19 7.53 -2.64
CA LEU A 109 -5.94 8.95 -2.94
C LEU A 109 -5.40 9.74 -1.74
N ILE A 110 -5.58 9.24 -0.54
CA ILE A 110 -5.02 9.82 0.69
C ILE A 110 -3.75 9.06 1.10
N THR A 111 -3.84 7.73 1.21
CA THR A 111 -2.76 6.93 1.81
C THR A 111 -1.55 6.77 0.90
N VAL A 112 -1.73 6.62 -0.41
CA VAL A 112 -0.60 6.44 -1.34
C VAL A 112 0.25 7.71 -1.50
N PRO A 113 -0.32 8.93 -1.62
CA PRO A 113 0.44 10.15 -1.48
C PRO A 113 1.23 10.24 -0.16
N LEU A 114 0.63 9.84 0.96
CA LEU A 114 1.34 9.83 2.25
C LEU A 114 2.52 8.84 2.26
N LEU A 115 2.38 7.65 1.65
CA LEU A 115 3.50 6.73 1.46
C LEU A 115 4.63 7.34 0.60
N MET A 116 4.28 8.14 -0.41
CA MET A 116 5.29 8.85 -1.21
C MET A 116 5.94 10.00 -0.43
N VAL A 117 5.20 10.65 0.45
CA VAL A 117 5.77 11.62 1.41
C VAL A 117 6.82 10.98 2.30
N GLU A 118 6.68 9.70 2.67
CA GLU A 118 7.68 8.98 3.46
C GLU A 118 9.04 8.87 2.74
N PHE A 119 9.06 8.63 1.43
CA PHE A 119 10.33 8.67 0.67
C PHE A 119 10.99 10.05 0.73
N TYR A 120 10.20 11.10 0.69
CA TYR A 120 10.71 12.46 0.85
C TYR A 120 11.22 12.72 2.27
N LEU A 121 10.46 12.30 3.29
CA LEU A 121 10.79 12.54 4.70
C LEU A 121 12.04 11.79 5.14
N ILE A 122 12.22 10.53 4.71
CA ILE A 122 13.42 9.76 5.04
C ILE A 122 14.69 10.42 4.46
N LEU A 123 14.61 10.98 3.26
CA LEU A 123 15.70 11.75 2.66
C LEU A 123 15.88 13.13 3.32
N ARG A 124 14.79 13.77 3.72
CA ARG A 124 14.83 15.05 4.45
C ARG A 124 15.48 14.88 5.83
N ALA A 125 15.29 13.76 6.50
CA ALA A 125 15.88 13.48 7.80
C ALA A 125 17.42 13.45 7.76
N ILE A 126 18.00 13.18 6.61
CA ILE A 126 19.45 13.23 6.36
C ILE A 126 19.96 14.55 5.74
N GLY A 127 19.07 15.53 5.54
CA GLY A 127 19.46 16.93 5.40
C GLY A 127 19.29 17.61 4.05
N GLN A 128 18.89 16.96 2.94
CA GLN A 128 18.98 17.62 1.63
C GLN A 128 17.88 17.29 0.60
N ALA A 129 16.70 16.81 1.00
CA ALA A 129 15.66 16.50 0.02
C ALA A 129 15.12 17.79 -0.66
N SER A 130 15.20 17.85 -1.98
CA SER A 130 14.61 18.94 -2.76
C SER A 130 13.09 18.83 -2.83
N ALA A 131 12.39 19.97 -2.92
CA ALA A 131 10.96 19.98 -3.19
C ALA A 131 10.61 19.29 -4.53
N GLY A 132 11.55 19.19 -5.46
CA GLY A 132 11.38 18.48 -6.72
C GLY A 132 11.09 17.00 -6.56
N ILE A 133 11.76 16.32 -5.61
CA ILE A 133 11.48 14.90 -5.28
C ILE A 133 10.02 14.74 -4.85
N PHE A 134 9.58 15.59 -3.91
CA PHE A 134 8.19 15.55 -3.42
C PHE A 134 7.17 15.68 -4.56
N TRP A 135 7.32 16.69 -5.41
CA TRP A 135 6.34 16.95 -6.47
C TRP A 135 6.36 15.88 -7.57
N ARG A 136 7.52 15.31 -7.92
CA ARG A 136 7.59 14.22 -8.91
C ARG A 136 6.90 12.95 -8.40
N LEU A 137 7.14 12.57 -7.15
CA LEU A 137 6.45 11.44 -6.52
C LEU A 137 4.95 11.68 -6.43
N MET A 138 4.54 12.88 -6.05
CA MET A 138 3.12 13.27 -5.95
C MET A 138 2.42 13.23 -7.31
N ILE A 139 3.02 13.80 -8.36
CA ILE A 139 2.44 13.80 -9.71
C ILE A 139 2.31 12.37 -10.23
N GLY A 140 3.35 11.54 -10.10
CA GLY A 140 3.30 10.13 -10.50
C GLY A 140 2.16 9.39 -9.79
N THR A 141 1.99 9.63 -8.50
CA THR A 141 0.92 9.04 -7.69
C THR A 141 -0.47 9.46 -8.16
N LEU A 142 -0.68 10.75 -8.39
CA LEU A 142 -1.98 11.25 -8.85
C LEU A 142 -2.32 10.74 -10.24
N VAL A 143 -1.36 10.73 -11.18
CA VAL A 143 -1.56 10.16 -12.52
C VAL A 143 -1.94 8.68 -12.43
N MET A 144 -1.23 7.90 -11.60
CA MET A 144 -1.50 6.48 -11.39
C MET A 144 -2.91 6.25 -10.86
N LEU A 145 -3.30 6.95 -9.79
CA LEU A 145 -4.57 6.70 -9.10
C LEU A 145 -5.76 7.25 -9.86
N VAL A 146 -5.68 8.46 -10.41
CA VAL A 146 -6.79 9.07 -11.18
C VAL A 146 -7.01 8.29 -12.47
N GLY A 147 -5.94 7.87 -13.14
CA GLY A 147 -6.02 7.02 -14.33
C GLY A 147 -6.70 5.69 -14.05
N GLY A 148 -6.25 4.97 -13.02
CA GLY A 148 -6.85 3.70 -12.60
C GLY A 148 -8.33 3.84 -12.23
N TYR A 149 -8.66 4.84 -11.41
CA TYR A 149 -10.04 5.11 -11.00
C TYR A 149 -10.97 5.37 -12.18
N ALA A 150 -10.55 6.23 -13.10
CA ALA A 150 -11.36 6.58 -14.27
C ALA A 150 -11.72 5.36 -15.13
N GLY A 151 -10.83 4.36 -15.21
CA GLY A 151 -11.11 3.10 -15.89
C GLY A 151 -12.04 2.19 -15.10
N GLU A 152 -11.80 2.00 -13.79
CA GLU A 152 -12.63 1.11 -12.96
C GLU A 152 -14.08 1.58 -12.82
N VAL A 153 -14.32 2.89 -12.81
CA VAL A 153 -15.69 3.45 -12.76
C VAL A 153 -16.30 3.73 -14.15
N GLY A 154 -15.60 3.40 -15.23
CA GLY A 154 -16.11 3.53 -16.59
C GLY A 154 -16.13 4.94 -17.16
N TYR A 155 -15.37 5.90 -16.62
CA TYR A 155 -15.26 7.25 -17.20
C TYR A 155 -14.46 7.26 -18.49
N ILE A 156 -13.50 6.35 -18.61
CA ILE A 156 -12.72 6.09 -19.82
C ILE A 156 -12.61 4.58 -20.03
N ASP A 157 -12.25 4.17 -21.24
CA ASP A 157 -11.99 2.76 -21.54
C ASP A 157 -10.87 2.19 -20.63
N VAL A 158 -11.06 0.92 -20.23
CA VAL A 158 -10.17 0.25 -19.25
C VAL A 158 -8.73 0.11 -19.73
N TRP A 159 -8.50 -0.06 -21.05
CA TRP A 159 -7.15 -0.17 -21.62
C TRP A 159 -6.34 1.13 -21.54
N PRO A 160 -6.83 2.27 -22.05
CA PRO A 160 -6.17 3.56 -21.84
C PRO A 160 -5.96 3.89 -20.36
N ALA A 161 -6.95 3.61 -19.51
CA ALA A 161 -6.85 3.84 -18.06
C ALA A 161 -5.68 3.04 -17.44
N PHE A 162 -5.58 1.76 -17.78
CA PHE A 162 -4.49 0.89 -17.32
C PHE A 162 -3.12 1.44 -17.76
N ILE A 163 -2.99 1.84 -19.03
CA ILE A 163 -1.73 2.40 -19.55
C ILE A 163 -1.36 3.69 -18.82
N ILE A 164 -2.31 4.58 -18.56
CA ILE A 164 -2.07 5.83 -17.81
C ILE A 164 -1.63 5.50 -16.38
N GLY A 165 -2.32 4.57 -15.71
CA GLY A 165 -1.95 4.11 -14.37
C GLY A 165 -0.54 3.53 -14.32
N MET A 166 -0.21 2.65 -15.26
CA MET A 166 1.13 2.07 -15.38
C MET A 166 2.22 3.10 -15.67
N ALA A 167 1.93 4.11 -16.48
CA ALA A 167 2.87 5.22 -16.75
C ALA A 167 3.16 6.03 -15.49
N GLY A 168 2.13 6.33 -14.66
CA GLY A 168 2.30 6.99 -13.38
C GLY A 168 3.18 6.18 -12.41
N TRP A 169 2.94 4.88 -12.31
CA TRP A 169 3.76 3.98 -11.49
C TRP A 169 5.20 3.87 -12.02
N ALA A 170 5.39 3.71 -13.32
CA ALA A 170 6.72 3.67 -13.92
C ALA A 170 7.51 4.97 -13.64
N PHE A 171 6.83 6.13 -13.65
CA PHE A 171 7.45 7.41 -13.31
C PHE A 171 7.89 7.46 -11.84
N ILE A 172 7.09 6.93 -10.90
CA ILE A 172 7.49 6.80 -9.49
C ILE A 172 8.73 5.89 -9.39
N LEU A 173 8.71 4.71 -10.04
CA LEU A 173 9.86 3.79 -10.05
C LEU A 173 11.11 4.46 -10.62
N TYR A 174 10.99 5.19 -11.72
CA TYR A 174 12.11 5.97 -12.25
C TYR A 174 12.70 6.91 -11.20
N GLU A 175 11.87 7.67 -10.48
CA GLU A 175 12.36 8.64 -9.48
C GLU A 175 13.07 7.96 -8.32
N ILE A 176 12.52 6.85 -7.78
CA ILE A 176 13.10 6.18 -6.61
C ILE A 176 14.30 5.29 -6.94
N PHE A 177 14.51 4.90 -8.21
CA PHE A 177 15.67 4.11 -8.63
C PHE A 177 16.75 4.95 -9.34
N LEU A 178 16.36 5.77 -10.28
CA LEU A 178 17.27 6.45 -11.22
C LEU A 178 17.24 7.98 -11.10
N GLY A 179 16.15 8.50 -10.54
CA GLY A 179 15.94 9.93 -10.37
C GLY A 179 16.75 10.52 -9.21
N GLU A 180 16.39 11.73 -8.81
CA GLU A 180 17.08 12.46 -7.74
C GLU A 180 16.97 11.75 -6.40
N ALA A 181 15.79 11.16 -6.06
CA ALA A 181 15.58 10.43 -4.82
C ALA A 181 16.51 9.21 -4.72
N GLY A 182 16.61 8.41 -5.79
CA GLY A 182 17.49 7.25 -5.83
C GLY A 182 18.97 7.62 -5.70
N LYS A 183 19.42 8.67 -6.41
CA LYS A 183 20.80 9.17 -6.35
C LYS A 183 21.13 9.74 -4.98
N MET A 184 20.21 10.48 -4.36
CA MET A 184 20.41 11.05 -3.04
C MET A 184 20.57 9.94 -1.99
N SER A 185 19.72 8.94 -2.00
CA SER A 185 19.84 7.78 -1.11
C SER A 185 21.18 7.07 -1.30
N ALA A 186 21.59 6.82 -2.55
CA ALA A 186 22.81 6.07 -2.84
C ALA A 186 24.08 6.82 -2.39
N ASN A 187 24.14 8.15 -2.60
CA ASN A 187 25.36 8.93 -2.46
C ASN A 187 25.52 9.60 -1.09
N HIS A 188 24.44 9.89 -0.38
CA HIS A 188 24.48 10.75 0.81
C HIS A 188 23.85 10.12 2.07
N ALA A 189 23.11 9.02 1.95
CA ALA A 189 22.45 8.43 3.10
C ALA A 189 23.39 7.51 3.93
N PRO A 190 23.25 7.49 5.26
CA PRO A 190 23.84 6.44 6.11
C PRO A 190 23.31 5.07 5.71
N GLU A 191 24.04 3.98 6.08
CA GLU A 191 23.66 2.61 5.69
C GLU A 191 22.28 2.17 6.21
N SER A 192 21.89 2.59 7.40
CA SER A 192 20.53 2.38 7.96
C SER A 192 19.45 2.96 7.05
N VAL A 193 19.63 4.20 6.61
CA VAL A 193 18.69 4.91 5.73
C VAL A 193 18.73 4.33 4.31
N LYS A 194 19.91 3.97 3.77
CA LYS A 194 20.02 3.29 2.47
C LYS A 194 19.28 1.97 2.46
N SER A 195 19.44 1.18 3.52
CA SER A 195 18.76 -0.12 3.68
C SER A 195 17.25 0.07 3.73
N ALA A 196 16.76 1.02 4.55
CA ALA A 196 15.34 1.33 4.64
C ALA A 196 14.77 1.81 3.30
N PHE A 197 15.43 2.78 2.65
CA PHE A 197 15.03 3.30 1.35
C PHE A 197 15.02 2.19 0.28
N SER A 198 16.03 1.32 0.29
CA SER A 198 16.09 0.16 -0.62
C SER A 198 14.92 -0.80 -0.40
N THR A 199 14.56 -1.09 0.85
CA THR A 199 13.43 -1.97 1.15
C THR A 199 12.10 -1.34 0.75
N MET A 200 11.92 -0.05 1.05
CA MET A 200 10.72 0.70 0.65
C MET A 200 10.51 0.69 -0.86
N ARG A 201 11.56 0.96 -1.67
CA ARG A 201 11.42 0.92 -3.14
C ARG A 201 11.10 -0.47 -3.68
N TRP A 202 11.56 -1.55 -3.02
CA TRP A 202 11.17 -2.91 -3.40
C TRP A 202 9.72 -3.22 -3.04
N ILE A 203 9.18 -2.67 -1.95
CA ILE A 203 7.75 -2.73 -1.64
C ILE A 203 6.96 -2.02 -2.75
N VAL A 204 7.35 -0.81 -3.16
CA VAL A 204 6.70 -0.08 -4.26
C VAL A 204 6.84 -0.79 -5.61
N THR A 205 7.88 -1.61 -5.81
CA THR A 205 8.07 -2.36 -7.04
C THR A 205 7.28 -3.66 -7.03
N ILE A 206 7.50 -4.52 -6.04
CA ILE A 206 6.92 -5.88 -6.00
C ILE A 206 5.56 -5.86 -5.32
N GLY A 207 5.45 -5.19 -4.17
CA GLY A 207 4.20 -5.10 -3.42
C GLY A 207 3.11 -4.35 -4.18
N TRP A 208 3.47 -3.27 -4.87
CA TRP A 208 2.50 -2.52 -5.66
C TRP A 208 2.17 -3.17 -7.01
N ALA A 209 3.00 -4.05 -7.55
CA ALA A 209 2.65 -4.83 -8.74
C ALA A 209 1.39 -5.68 -8.55
N ILE A 210 1.02 -6.00 -7.32
CA ILE A 210 -0.20 -6.74 -6.99
C ILE A 210 -1.46 -5.99 -7.46
N TYR A 211 -1.50 -4.66 -7.36
CA TYR A 211 -2.67 -3.85 -7.74
C TYR A 211 -2.92 -3.87 -9.26
N PRO A 212 -1.96 -3.55 -10.15
CA PRO A 212 -2.20 -3.66 -11.59
C PRO A 212 -2.44 -5.10 -12.05
N LEU A 213 -1.89 -6.12 -11.37
CA LEU A 213 -2.23 -7.52 -11.65
C LEU A 213 -3.70 -7.83 -11.29
N GLY A 214 -4.18 -7.32 -10.16
CA GLY A 214 -5.60 -7.39 -9.80
C GLY A 214 -6.49 -6.68 -10.80
N TYR A 215 -6.12 -5.45 -11.18
CA TYR A 215 -6.83 -4.68 -12.21
C TYR A 215 -6.89 -5.45 -13.54
N PHE A 216 -5.75 -5.97 -14.00
CA PHE A 216 -5.69 -6.77 -15.22
C PHE A 216 -6.62 -7.98 -15.14
N TYR A 217 -6.57 -8.73 -14.06
CA TYR A 217 -7.44 -9.88 -13.83
C TYR A 217 -8.92 -9.52 -13.86
N GLY A 218 -9.32 -8.51 -13.07
CA GLY A 218 -10.73 -8.16 -12.86
C GLY A 218 -11.38 -7.44 -14.03
N TYR A 219 -10.63 -6.59 -14.74
CA TYR A 219 -11.22 -5.68 -15.74
C TYR A 219 -10.77 -5.96 -17.18
N LEU A 220 -9.58 -6.52 -17.37
CA LEU A 220 -9.03 -6.74 -18.71
C LEU A 220 -9.10 -8.22 -19.15
N ALA A 221 -8.84 -9.16 -18.24
CA ALA A 221 -8.81 -10.57 -18.58
C ALA A 221 -10.17 -11.25 -18.39
N SER A 222 -10.88 -10.99 -17.28
CA SER A 222 -12.18 -11.61 -17.01
C SER A 222 -13.31 -11.00 -17.83
N GLY A 223 -13.24 -9.69 -18.08
CA GLY A 223 -14.30 -8.92 -18.71
C GLY A 223 -15.58 -8.78 -17.84
N ASP A 224 -15.60 -9.37 -16.66
CA ASP A 224 -16.71 -9.32 -15.70
C ASP A 224 -16.18 -9.03 -14.28
N PRO A 225 -16.14 -7.75 -13.86
CA PRO A 225 -15.70 -7.36 -12.53
C PRO A 225 -16.56 -7.93 -11.39
N ALA A 226 -17.84 -8.20 -11.64
CA ALA A 226 -18.73 -8.76 -10.62
C ALA A 226 -18.36 -10.23 -10.32
N ALA A 227 -18.06 -11.01 -11.37
CA ALA A 227 -17.58 -12.39 -11.20
C ALA A 227 -16.19 -12.46 -10.53
N ALA A 228 -15.38 -11.40 -10.67
CA ALA A 228 -14.05 -11.32 -10.09
C ALA A 228 -14.04 -10.71 -8.68
N ALA A 229 -15.16 -10.20 -8.16
CA ALA A 229 -15.21 -9.36 -6.97
C ALA A 229 -14.58 -10.01 -5.72
N GLU A 230 -14.83 -11.30 -5.44
CA GLU A 230 -14.23 -11.99 -4.29
C GLU A 230 -12.70 -12.00 -4.38
N THR A 231 -12.18 -12.44 -5.53
CA THR A 231 -10.74 -12.53 -5.76
C THR A 231 -10.08 -11.17 -5.71
N LEU A 232 -10.68 -10.15 -6.32
CA LEU A 232 -10.19 -8.76 -6.30
C LEU A 232 -10.11 -8.23 -4.86
N ASN A 233 -11.16 -8.42 -4.06
CA ASN A 233 -11.17 -7.95 -2.69
C ASN A 233 -10.08 -8.64 -1.85
N ILE A 234 -9.90 -9.95 -1.96
CA ILE A 234 -8.84 -10.67 -1.24
C ILE A 234 -7.45 -10.16 -1.66
N ILE A 235 -7.20 -10.05 -2.96
CA ILE A 235 -5.92 -9.56 -3.51
C ILE A 235 -5.62 -8.15 -2.99
N TYR A 236 -6.55 -7.22 -3.12
CA TYR A 236 -6.34 -5.84 -2.71
C TYR A 236 -6.23 -5.69 -1.19
N ASN A 237 -7.00 -6.46 -0.43
CA ASN A 237 -6.95 -6.46 1.02
C ASN A 237 -5.59 -6.94 1.53
N LEU A 238 -5.06 -8.04 1.01
CA LEU A 238 -3.73 -8.54 1.36
C LEU A 238 -2.63 -7.57 0.94
N ALA A 239 -2.75 -6.98 -0.25
CA ALA A 239 -1.80 -5.97 -0.72
C ALA A 239 -1.76 -4.76 0.22
N ASP A 240 -2.90 -4.25 0.64
CA ASP A 240 -2.98 -3.07 1.50
C ASP A 240 -2.34 -3.31 2.87
N VAL A 241 -2.64 -4.43 3.54
CA VAL A 241 -2.05 -4.70 4.87
C VAL A 241 -0.53 -4.84 4.78
N LEU A 242 -0.05 -5.56 3.77
CA LEU A 242 1.39 -5.75 3.57
C LEU A 242 2.09 -4.44 3.23
N ASN A 243 1.58 -3.71 2.25
CA ASN A 243 2.23 -2.49 1.76
C ASN A 243 2.17 -1.35 2.78
N LYS A 244 1.07 -1.17 3.52
CA LYS A 244 0.92 -0.07 4.48
C LYS A 244 1.63 -0.34 5.80
N ILE A 245 1.42 -1.52 6.40
CA ILE A 245 2.02 -1.85 7.71
C ILE A 245 3.52 -2.11 7.56
N ALA A 246 3.95 -2.92 6.58
CA ALA A 246 5.37 -3.20 6.40
C ALA A 246 6.16 -1.93 6.06
N PHE A 247 5.58 -1.02 5.28
CA PHE A 247 6.19 0.26 4.97
C PHE A 247 6.43 1.10 6.23
N GLY A 248 5.40 1.25 7.07
CA GLY A 248 5.51 1.96 8.34
C GLY A 248 6.51 1.31 9.32
N VAL A 249 6.57 -0.03 9.37
CA VAL A 249 7.55 -0.75 10.22
C VAL A 249 8.99 -0.50 9.77
N ILE A 250 9.23 -0.35 8.46
CA ILE A 250 10.58 0.00 7.95
C ILE A 250 10.95 1.42 8.39
N ILE A 251 10.03 2.37 8.28
CA ILE A 251 10.23 3.74 8.77
C ILE A 251 10.49 3.75 10.28
N TRP A 252 9.70 3.02 11.05
CA TRP A 252 9.90 2.89 12.49
C TRP A 252 11.28 2.32 12.84
N ASN A 253 11.68 1.25 12.17
CA ASN A 253 12.97 0.60 12.45
C ASN A 253 14.15 1.54 12.20
N VAL A 254 14.16 2.28 11.08
CA VAL A 254 15.23 3.24 10.80
C VAL A 254 15.17 4.43 11.77
N ALA A 255 13.97 4.90 12.12
CA ALA A 255 13.79 6.01 13.06
C ALA A 255 14.32 5.68 14.46
N VAL A 256 14.08 4.47 14.95
CA VAL A 256 14.61 3.99 16.24
C VAL A 256 16.12 3.83 16.16
N THR A 257 16.63 3.12 15.15
CA THR A 257 18.07 2.88 14.97
C THR A 257 18.88 4.19 14.94
N GLU A 258 18.40 5.18 14.17
CA GLU A 258 19.04 6.49 14.04
C GLU A 258 18.89 7.35 15.30
N SER A 259 17.85 7.13 16.11
CA SER A 259 17.66 7.86 17.36
C SER A 259 18.57 7.32 18.47
N GLU A 260 18.75 6.00 18.55
CA GLU A 260 19.67 5.35 19.49
C GLU A 260 21.13 5.67 19.20
N ALA A 261 21.50 5.81 17.92
CA ALA A 261 22.86 6.18 17.52
C ALA A 261 23.24 7.63 17.87
N THR A 262 22.27 8.48 18.18
CA THR A 262 22.47 9.91 18.51
C THR A 262 22.20 10.26 19.97
N SER A 263 21.77 9.29 20.78
CA SER A 263 21.59 9.43 22.23
C SER A 263 22.87 9.07 22.97
#